data_1526a3f3c5468786055ff82c7ea888b4
#
_entry.id   1526a3f3c5468786055ff82c7ea888b4
#
_cell.length_a   1.000
_cell.length_b   1.000
_cell.length_c   1.000
_cell.angle_alpha   90.00
_cell.angle_beta   90.00
_cell.angle_gamma   90.00
#
_symmetry.space_group_name_H-M   'P 1'
#
loop_
_entity.id
_entity.type
_entity.pdbx_description
1 polymer ?
#
loop_
_entity_poly.entity_id
_entity_poly.type
_entity_poly.pdbx_seq_one_letter_code
_entity_poly.pdbx_strand_id
1 'polypeptide(L)'
;MTPTVSIRFVERFPEPAFAELQREVFAPLELSSPEFAAALRAERSVGSAVNPELFSPMVRFGAFSDERVVGWSIGWFDRPTSFYMANSGVLPSHRRLGVYSDLVGAIVGYAQSHGAGTVYSRHSVLNTPIIMAKLKLGFIISGTNLSEHLGLQVQLVRHASSARADIFHNRAVPFAAKLANLRLQPPAAGAMMCRRG
;
A
#
# COMPACT_ATOMS: atom_id res chain seq x y z
N MET A 1 0.22 -10.75 -27.58
CA MET A 1 1.44 -10.11 -27.07
C MET A 1 1.07 -9.40 -25.78
N THR A 2 1.81 -9.61 -24.70
CA THR A 2 1.60 -8.89 -23.44
C THR A 2 2.06 -7.44 -23.64
N PRO A 3 1.26 -6.42 -23.33
CA PRO A 3 1.67 -5.04 -23.51
C PRO A 3 2.90 -4.73 -22.64
N THR A 4 3.88 -4.09 -23.24
CA THR A 4 5.06 -3.63 -22.50
C THR A 4 4.67 -2.41 -21.66
N VAL A 5 4.83 -2.51 -20.34
CA VAL A 5 4.53 -1.41 -19.42
C VAL A 5 5.83 -0.85 -18.88
N SER A 6 6.02 0.47 -18.97
CA SER A 6 7.15 1.18 -18.39
C SER A 6 6.74 1.97 -17.15
N ILE A 7 7.58 1.96 -16.11
CA ILE A 7 7.36 2.77 -14.90
C ILE A 7 8.26 4.01 -14.97
N ARG A 8 7.65 5.19 -14.80
CA ARG A 8 8.37 6.47 -14.90
C ARG A 8 8.00 7.39 -13.74
N PHE A 9 8.98 8.14 -13.24
CA PHE A 9 8.75 9.30 -12.39
C PHE A 9 8.07 10.39 -13.23
N VAL A 10 7.07 11.08 -12.67
CA VAL A 10 6.36 12.16 -13.35
C VAL A 10 6.13 13.33 -12.39
N GLU A 11 6.33 14.54 -12.86
CA GLU A 11 6.02 15.74 -12.08
C GLU A 11 4.51 15.93 -11.93
N ARG A 12 3.77 15.68 -13.01
CA ARG A 12 2.31 15.76 -13.08
C ARG A 12 1.75 14.69 -13.99
N PHE A 13 0.54 14.24 -13.72
CA PHE A 13 -0.21 13.43 -14.66
C PHE A 13 -1.00 14.30 -15.63
N PRO A 14 -1.21 13.86 -16.88
CA PRO A 14 -2.01 14.60 -17.86
C PRO A 14 -3.49 14.61 -17.44
N GLU A 15 -4.05 15.79 -17.28
CA GLU A 15 -5.48 15.98 -17.06
C GLU A 15 -6.20 16.25 -18.40
N PRO A 16 -7.47 15.84 -18.61
CA PRO A 16 -8.36 15.17 -17.64
C PRO A 16 -8.20 13.64 -17.57
N ALA A 17 -7.33 13.06 -18.40
CA ALA A 17 -7.18 11.60 -18.52
C ALA A 17 -6.86 10.92 -17.18
N PHE A 18 -6.09 11.57 -16.31
CA PHE A 18 -5.76 11.02 -14.99
C PHE A 18 -6.97 11.00 -14.05
N ALA A 19 -7.81 12.02 -14.06
CA ALA A 19 -9.02 12.05 -13.26
C ALA A 19 -10.03 10.97 -13.73
N GLU A 20 -10.09 10.68 -15.02
CA GLU A 20 -10.89 9.59 -15.58
C GLU A 20 -10.38 8.22 -15.15
N LEU A 21 -9.07 8.03 -15.22
CA LEU A 21 -8.39 6.83 -14.76
C LEU A 21 -8.68 6.56 -13.27
N GLN A 22 -8.59 7.59 -12.42
CA GLN A 22 -8.89 7.45 -11.00
C GLN A 22 -10.35 7.06 -10.76
N ARG A 23 -11.29 7.68 -11.47
CA ARG A 23 -12.71 7.32 -11.37
C ARG A 23 -12.96 5.86 -11.75
N GLU A 24 -12.39 5.39 -12.86
CA GLU A 24 -12.53 3.99 -13.29
C GLU A 24 -11.99 3.00 -12.25
N VAL A 25 -10.82 3.30 -11.68
CA VAL A 25 -10.15 2.40 -10.73
C VAL A 25 -10.86 2.36 -9.37
N PHE A 26 -11.39 3.50 -8.89
CA PHE A 26 -11.99 3.62 -7.57
C PHE A 26 -13.51 3.50 -7.54
N ALA A 27 -14.21 3.60 -8.65
CA ALA A 27 -15.67 3.46 -8.70
C ALA A 27 -16.21 2.24 -7.94
N PRO A 28 -15.57 1.05 -8.01
CA PRO A 28 -16.02 -0.12 -7.25
C PRO A 28 -15.79 -0.02 -5.73
N LEU A 29 -15.03 0.98 -5.27
CA LEU A 29 -14.64 1.18 -3.87
C LEU A 29 -15.40 2.33 -3.20
N GLU A 30 -16.28 3.01 -3.91
CA GLU A 30 -17.14 4.05 -3.34
C GLU A 30 -18.17 3.43 -2.41
N LEU A 31 -17.76 3.27 -1.13
CA LEU A 31 -18.62 2.77 -0.04
C LEU A 31 -19.41 3.89 0.66
N SER A 32 -19.22 5.14 0.25
CA SER A 32 -19.87 6.30 0.85
C SER A 32 -21.24 6.54 0.23
N SER A 33 -22.25 6.79 1.06
CA SER A 33 -23.54 7.26 0.53
C SER A 33 -23.37 8.58 -0.22
N PRO A 34 -24.19 8.85 -1.25
CA PRO A 34 -24.14 10.13 -1.97
C PRO A 34 -24.27 11.35 -1.05
N GLU A 35 -25.07 11.25 0.01
CA GLU A 35 -25.29 12.30 1.00
C GLU A 35 -24.02 12.58 1.81
N PHE A 36 -23.35 11.53 2.27
CA PHE A 36 -22.08 11.66 3.00
C PHE A 36 -20.99 12.26 2.12
N ALA A 37 -20.88 11.82 0.87
CA ALA A 37 -19.95 12.38 -0.08
C ALA A 37 -20.25 13.86 -0.41
N ALA A 38 -21.53 14.27 -0.40
CA ALA A 38 -21.94 15.66 -0.60
C ALA A 38 -21.59 16.52 0.63
N ALA A 39 -21.85 16.03 1.84
CA ALA A 39 -21.49 16.72 3.09
C ALA A 39 -19.99 16.99 3.16
N LEU A 40 -19.16 15.99 2.87
CA LEU A 40 -17.71 16.13 2.84
C LEU A 40 -17.21 17.13 1.78
N ARG A 41 -17.87 17.20 0.63
CA ARG A 41 -17.54 18.21 -0.39
C ARG A 41 -17.89 19.62 0.08
N ALA A 42 -19.01 19.79 0.77
CA ALA A 42 -19.44 21.07 1.32
C ALA A 42 -18.44 21.58 2.39
N GLU A 43 -17.99 20.72 3.29
CA GLU A 43 -16.98 21.08 4.30
C GLU A 43 -15.63 21.46 3.68
N ARG A 44 -15.18 20.76 2.64
CA ARG A 44 -13.94 21.11 1.92
C ARG A 44 -14.01 22.47 1.23
N SER A 45 -15.19 22.94 0.88
CA SER A 45 -15.38 24.27 0.25
C SER A 45 -15.22 25.42 1.25
N VAL A 46 -15.37 25.16 2.54
CA VAL A 46 -15.14 26.12 3.66
C VAL A 46 -13.67 26.17 4.04
N GLY A 47 -12.82 25.37 3.40
CA GLY A 47 -11.44 25.16 3.75
C GLY A 47 -10.57 26.38 3.56
N SER A 48 -9.91 26.77 4.63
CA SER A 48 -8.77 27.68 4.70
C SER A 48 -7.76 27.43 3.58
N ALA A 49 -7.14 28.51 3.11
CA ALA A 49 -5.96 28.44 2.25
C ALA A 49 -4.88 27.59 2.94
N VAL A 50 -4.76 26.35 2.48
CA VAL A 50 -3.74 25.42 2.99
C VAL A 50 -2.39 25.97 2.54
N ASN A 51 -1.50 26.28 3.49
CA ASN A 51 -0.15 26.74 3.16
C ASN A 51 0.61 25.61 2.48
N PRO A 52 0.94 25.71 1.18
CA PRO A 52 1.62 24.64 0.45
C PRO A 52 3.04 24.35 0.99
N GLU A 53 3.68 25.30 1.69
CA GLU A 53 5.00 25.15 2.29
C GLU A 53 5.02 24.16 3.46
N LEU A 54 3.85 23.84 4.05
CA LEU A 54 3.71 22.84 5.12
C LEU A 54 3.71 21.41 4.61
N PHE A 55 3.67 21.21 3.28
CA PHE A 55 3.59 19.89 2.70
C PHE A 55 4.86 19.52 1.95
N SER A 56 5.36 18.32 2.22
CA SER A 56 6.43 17.75 1.41
C SER A 56 5.99 17.59 -0.04
N PRO A 57 6.90 17.82 -1.01
CA PRO A 57 6.59 17.61 -2.42
C PRO A 57 6.02 16.22 -2.68
N MET A 58 4.98 16.15 -3.50
CA MET A 58 4.40 14.88 -3.90
C MET A 58 5.32 14.17 -4.88
N VAL A 59 5.62 12.91 -4.58
CA VAL A 59 6.34 11.98 -5.44
C VAL A 59 5.32 11.17 -6.24
N ARG A 60 5.47 11.12 -7.56
CA ARG A 60 4.54 10.44 -8.47
C ARG A 60 5.27 9.50 -9.39
N PHE A 61 4.78 8.27 -9.48
CA PHE A 61 5.20 7.30 -10.49
C PHE A 61 4.00 6.89 -11.33
N GLY A 62 4.17 6.89 -12.65
CA GLY A 62 3.19 6.42 -13.61
C GLY A 62 3.63 5.12 -14.26
N ALA A 63 2.68 4.23 -14.49
CA ALA A 63 2.83 3.08 -15.36
C ALA A 63 2.22 3.41 -16.72
N PHE A 64 2.99 3.25 -17.79
CA PHE A 64 2.62 3.63 -19.14
C PHE A 64 2.65 2.42 -20.07
N SER A 65 1.58 2.24 -20.83
CA SER A 65 1.49 1.36 -21.98
C SER A 65 1.20 2.21 -23.22
N ASP A 66 2.07 2.18 -24.21
CA ASP A 66 1.97 2.99 -25.45
C ASP A 66 1.68 4.48 -25.14
N GLU A 67 2.48 5.08 -24.22
CA GLU A 67 2.35 6.46 -23.72
C GLU A 67 1.05 6.76 -22.95
N ARG A 68 0.13 5.83 -22.82
CA ARG A 68 -1.08 5.97 -22.02
C ARG A 68 -0.82 5.56 -20.57
N VAL A 69 -1.27 6.38 -19.62
CA VAL A 69 -1.21 6.04 -18.19
C VAL A 69 -2.19 4.90 -17.90
N VAL A 70 -1.67 3.80 -17.40
CA VAL A 70 -2.45 2.59 -17.04
C VAL A 70 -2.39 2.27 -15.55
N GLY A 71 -1.58 3.03 -14.80
CA GLY A 71 -1.49 2.91 -13.35
C GLY A 71 -0.64 4.03 -12.77
N TRP A 72 -0.72 4.19 -11.45
CA TRP A 72 0.03 5.23 -10.73
C TRP A 72 0.33 4.83 -9.30
N SER A 73 1.30 5.52 -8.70
CA SER A 73 1.56 5.55 -7.27
C SER A 73 1.99 6.95 -6.85
N ILE A 74 1.37 7.47 -5.79
CA ILE A 74 1.62 8.83 -5.25
C ILE A 74 1.91 8.72 -3.77
N GLY A 75 2.90 9.50 -3.30
CA GLY A 75 3.24 9.60 -1.90
C GLY A 75 4.09 10.83 -1.60
N TRP A 76 4.46 10.98 -0.34
CA TRP A 76 5.32 12.07 0.15
C TRP A 76 5.99 11.70 1.46
N PHE A 77 7.04 12.42 1.81
CA PHE A 77 7.61 12.34 3.15
C PHE A 77 6.70 13.10 4.13
N ASP A 78 6.10 12.38 5.08
CA ASP A 78 5.30 12.98 6.16
C ASP A 78 6.15 13.29 7.39
N ARG A 79 7.33 12.67 7.47
CA ARG A 79 8.38 12.89 8.47
C ARG A 79 9.75 12.68 7.82
N PRO A 80 10.84 13.18 8.42
CA PRO A 80 12.19 13.10 7.82
C PRO A 80 12.64 11.71 7.36
N THR A 81 12.19 10.64 8.03
CA THR A 81 12.57 9.24 7.70
C THR A 81 11.36 8.35 7.43
N SER A 82 10.19 8.93 7.21
CA SER A 82 8.95 8.18 6.96
C SER A 82 8.28 8.68 5.69
N PHE A 83 7.99 7.75 4.80
CA PHE A 83 7.33 8.02 3.52
C PHE A 83 5.91 7.42 3.51
N TYR A 84 4.93 8.24 3.24
CA TYR A 84 3.53 7.85 3.10
C TYR A 84 3.17 7.59 1.63
N MET A 85 2.83 6.34 1.30
CA MET A 85 2.20 5.99 0.03
C MET A 85 0.70 6.21 0.15
N ALA A 86 0.22 7.33 -0.39
CA ALA A 86 -1.14 7.79 -0.16
C ALA A 86 -2.14 7.14 -1.11
N ASN A 87 -1.77 7.02 -2.38
CA ASN A 87 -2.70 6.62 -3.43
C ASN A 87 -1.97 5.83 -4.51
N SER A 88 -2.54 4.70 -4.90
CA SER A 88 -2.01 3.87 -5.99
C SER A 88 -3.15 3.10 -6.65
N GLY A 89 -3.08 2.95 -7.96
CA GLY A 89 -4.07 2.19 -8.71
C GLY A 89 -3.53 1.67 -10.03
N VAL A 90 -4.21 0.65 -10.56
CA VAL A 90 -3.92 0.06 -11.87
C VAL A 90 -5.25 -0.24 -12.55
N LEU A 91 -5.37 0.15 -13.82
CA LEU A 91 -6.52 -0.16 -14.66
C LEU A 91 -6.89 -1.65 -14.58
N PRO A 92 -8.18 -2.00 -14.53
CA PRO A 92 -8.62 -3.40 -14.49
C PRO A 92 -7.97 -4.27 -15.56
N SER A 93 -7.85 -3.76 -16.79
CA SER A 93 -7.23 -4.44 -17.95
C SER A 93 -5.74 -4.73 -17.79
N HIS A 94 -5.04 -4.04 -16.89
CA HIS A 94 -3.60 -4.17 -16.62
C HIS A 94 -3.29 -4.78 -15.25
N ARG A 95 -4.31 -5.27 -14.54
CA ARG A 95 -4.12 -5.99 -13.28
C ARG A 95 -3.55 -7.40 -13.54
N ARG A 96 -2.90 -7.98 -12.52
CA ARG A 96 -2.27 -9.31 -12.55
C ARG A 96 -1.09 -9.45 -13.52
N LEU A 97 -0.64 -8.35 -14.13
CA LEU A 97 0.53 -8.28 -15.02
C LEU A 97 1.80 -7.77 -14.32
N GLY A 98 1.82 -7.71 -12.99
CA GLY A 98 2.98 -7.21 -12.23
C GLY A 98 3.01 -5.68 -12.05
N VAL A 99 2.25 -4.91 -12.82
CA VAL A 99 2.29 -3.44 -12.85
C VAL A 99 2.19 -2.78 -11.47
N TYR A 100 1.32 -3.29 -10.60
CA TYR A 100 1.21 -2.77 -9.23
C TYR A 100 2.49 -3.01 -8.43
N SER A 101 3.10 -4.17 -8.57
CA SER A 101 4.35 -4.52 -7.87
C SER A 101 5.50 -3.63 -8.33
N ASP A 102 5.58 -3.34 -9.62
CA ASP A 102 6.61 -2.49 -10.21
C ASP A 102 6.45 -1.03 -9.75
N LEU A 103 5.21 -0.51 -9.73
CA LEU A 103 4.91 0.81 -9.16
C LEU A 103 5.30 0.92 -7.69
N VAL A 104 4.95 -0.09 -6.88
CA VAL A 104 5.34 -0.14 -5.46
C VAL A 104 6.85 -0.23 -5.32
N GLY A 105 7.51 -1.05 -6.14
CA GLY A 105 8.97 -1.16 -6.18
C GLY A 105 9.64 0.18 -6.48
N ALA A 106 9.17 0.88 -7.50
CA ALA A 106 9.71 2.18 -7.91
C ALA A 106 9.58 3.24 -6.82
N ILE A 107 8.38 3.43 -6.24
CA ILE A 107 8.16 4.46 -5.23
C ILE A 107 8.85 4.12 -3.90
N VAL A 108 8.93 2.84 -3.52
CA VAL A 108 9.69 2.40 -2.34
C VAL A 108 11.18 2.60 -2.55
N GLY A 109 11.72 2.24 -3.71
CA GLY A 109 13.12 2.47 -4.06
C GLY A 109 13.48 3.95 -4.02
N TYR A 110 12.63 4.80 -4.59
CA TYR A 110 12.77 6.25 -4.50
C TYR A 110 12.82 6.74 -3.04
N ALA A 111 11.82 6.35 -2.24
CA ALA A 111 11.74 6.77 -0.85
C ALA A 111 13.00 6.35 -0.05
N GLN A 112 13.46 5.13 -0.23
CA GLN A 112 14.64 4.61 0.46
C GLN A 112 15.93 5.31 0.02
N SER A 113 16.11 5.59 -1.27
CA SER A 113 17.27 6.34 -1.77
C SER A 113 17.30 7.80 -1.29
N HIS A 114 16.14 8.33 -0.85
CA HIS A 114 16.00 9.66 -0.25
C HIS A 114 15.88 9.63 1.28
N GLY A 115 16.31 8.56 1.93
CA GLY A 115 16.47 8.49 3.38
C GLY A 115 15.28 7.95 4.15
N ALA A 116 14.24 7.42 3.49
CA ALA A 116 13.15 6.79 4.20
C ALA A 116 13.60 5.53 4.92
N GLY A 117 13.53 5.52 6.24
CA GLY A 117 13.71 4.34 7.08
C GLY A 117 12.48 3.43 7.09
N THR A 118 11.31 4.01 6.79
CA THR A 118 10.03 3.31 6.68
C THR A 118 9.20 3.87 5.54
N VAL A 119 8.49 2.97 4.84
CA VAL A 119 7.44 3.33 3.87
C VAL A 119 6.14 2.71 4.36
N TYR A 120 5.08 3.50 4.48
CA TYR A 120 3.80 2.99 4.95
C TYR A 120 2.63 3.43 4.08
N SER A 121 1.53 2.70 4.19
CA SER A 121 0.26 3.02 3.51
C SER A 121 -0.92 2.59 4.38
N ARG A 122 -2.09 3.16 4.12
CA ARG A 122 -3.34 2.79 4.78
C ARG A 122 -4.36 2.35 3.76
N HIS A 123 -5.09 1.30 4.07
CA HIS A 123 -6.09 0.71 3.18
C HIS A 123 -7.33 0.34 3.99
N SER A 124 -8.51 0.51 3.40
CA SER A 124 -9.73 -0.04 3.99
C SER A 124 -9.53 -1.53 4.31
N VAL A 125 -10.00 -1.98 5.45
CA VAL A 125 -9.97 -3.40 5.86
C VAL A 125 -10.68 -4.31 4.84
N LEU A 126 -11.59 -3.75 4.05
CA LEU A 126 -12.30 -4.45 2.99
C LEU A 126 -11.49 -4.60 1.69
N ASN A 127 -10.39 -3.87 1.55
CA ASN A 127 -9.54 -3.94 0.34
C ASN A 127 -8.53 -5.09 0.43
N THR A 128 -9.03 -6.31 0.62
CA THR A 128 -8.23 -7.53 0.73
C THR A 128 -7.21 -7.71 -0.39
N PRO A 129 -7.54 -7.46 -1.69
CA PRO A 129 -6.57 -7.64 -2.77
C PRO A 129 -5.31 -6.81 -2.60
N ILE A 130 -5.44 -5.54 -2.20
CA ILE A 130 -4.30 -4.64 -2.00
C ILE A 130 -3.52 -5.01 -0.74
N ILE A 131 -4.20 -5.36 0.36
CA ILE A 131 -3.55 -5.83 1.59
C ILE A 131 -2.67 -7.05 1.27
N MET A 132 -3.22 -8.06 0.57
CA MET A 132 -2.49 -9.26 0.19
C MET A 132 -1.31 -8.97 -0.76
N ALA A 133 -1.49 -8.06 -1.72
CA ALA A 133 -0.42 -7.65 -2.60
C ALA A 133 0.74 -6.98 -1.84
N LYS A 134 0.42 -6.08 -0.91
CA LYS A 134 1.41 -5.40 -0.05
C LYS A 134 2.16 -6.38 0.86
N LEU A 135 1.47 -7.33 1.48
CA LEU A 135 2.10 -8.36 2.30
C LEU A 135 3.11 -9.19 1.49
N LYS A 136 2.76 -9.59 0.26
CA LYS A 136 3.68 -10.27 -0.66
C LYS A 136 4.89 -9.41 -1.05
N LEU A 137 4.76 -8.09 -1.04
CA LEU A 137 5.85 -7.14 -1.31
C LEU A 137 6.66 -6.78 -0.06
N GLY A 138 6.51 -7.52 1.04
CA GLY A 138 7.30 -7.37 2.26
C GLY A 138 6.80 -6.25 3.18
N PHE A 139 5.58 -5.79 3.00
CA PHE A 139 4.92 -4.97 4.01
C PHE A 139 4.37 -5.86 5.13
N ILE A 140 4.29 -5.31 6.32
CA ILE A 140 3.72 -5.95 7.51
C ILE A 140 2.59 -5.08 8.07
N ILE A 141 1.60 -5.69 8.69
CA ILE A 141 0.54 -4.95 9.38
C ILE A 141 1.14 -4.33 10.65
N SER A 142 1.01 -3.01 10.77
CA SER A 142 1.55 -2.24 11.89
C SER A 142 0.48 -1.69 12.81
N GLY A 143 -0.78 -1.76 12.43
CA GLY A 143 -1.90 -1.29 13.24
C GLY A 143 -3.15 -1.03 12.42
N THR A 144 -4.11 -0.44 13.09
CA THR A 144 -5.36 0.03 12.49
C THR A 144 -5.53 1.52 12.72
N ASN A 145 -6.32 2.17 11.87
CA ASN A 145 -6.67 3.57 11.96
C ASN A 145 -8.15 3.74 11.57
N LEU A 146 -8.86 4.57 12.29
CA LEU A 146 -10.21 4.98 11.90
C LEU A 146 -10.12 6.30 11.14
N SER A 147 -10.53 6.28 9.88
CA SER A 147 -10.61 7.45 9.02
C SER A 147 -12.05 7.92 8.93
N GLU A 148 -12.28 9.19 9.08
CA GLU A 148 -13.59 9.81 8.90
C GLU A 148 -14.18 9.55 7.50
N HIS A 149 -13.32 9.55 6.47
CA HIS A 149 -13.73 9.39 5.08
C HIS A 149 -13.73 7.94 4.57
N LEU A 150 -12.85 7.08 5.12
CA LEU A 150 -12.60 5.74 4.60
C LEU A 150 -12.94 4.64 5.62
N GLY A 151 -13.47 5.02 6.78
CA GLY A 151 -13.79 4.09 7.85
C GLY A 151 -12.57 3.41 8.43
N LEU A 152 -12.71 2.16 8.85
CA LEU A 152 -11.63 1.39 9.44
C LEU A 152 -10.58 1.00 8.39
N GLN A 153 -9.33 1.33 8.68
CA GLN A 153 -8.18 1.07 7.82
C GLN A 153 -7.14 0.19 8.52
N VAL A 154 -6.46 -0.64 7.72
CA VAL A 154 -5.22 -1.32 8.11
C VAL A 154 -4.05 -0.45 7.68
N GLN A 155 -3.09 -0.23 8.59
CA GLN A 155 -1.81 0.37 8.26
C GLN A 155 -0.78 -0.72 7.98
N LEU A 156 -0.13 -0.61 6.84
CA LEU A 156 0.92 -1.50 6.37
C LEU A 156 2.23 -0.73 6.31
N VAL A 157 3.31 -1.31 6.85
CA VAL A 157 4.64 -0.69 6.87
C VAL A 157 5.68 -1.63 6.24
N ARG A 158 6.60 -1.06 5.49
CA ARG A 158 7.82 -1.71 5.02
C ARG A 158 9.04 -0.98 5.56
N HIS A 159 9.91 -1.69 6.23
CA HIS A 159 11.17 -1.14 6.75
C HIS A 159 12.26 -1.18 5.70
N ALA A 160 13.16 -0.19 5.72
CA ALA A 160 14.29 -0.12 4.80
C ALA A 160 15.34 -1.22 5.05
N SER A 161 15.43 -1.73 6.28
CA SER A 161 16.37 -2.78 6.64
C SER A 161 15.67 -3.96 7.33
N SER A 162 16.21 -5.18 7.14
CA SER A 162 15.76 -6.37 7.84
C SER A 162 15.87 -6.23 9.35
N ALA A 163 16.95 -5.65 9.86
CA ALA A 163 17.14 -5.42 11.29
C ALA A 163 16.01 -4.60 11.92
N ARG A 164 15.52 -3.55 11.23
CA ARG A 164 14.34 -2.78 11.68
C ARG A 164 13.07 -3.62 11.63
N ALA A 165 12.89 -4.41 10.60
CA ALA A 165 11.75 -5.33 10.49
C ALA A 165 11.76 -6.36 11.61
N ASP A 166 12.92 -6.93 11.94
CA ASP A 166 13.10 -7.90 13.02
C ASP A 166 12.81 -7.29 14.40
N ILE A 167 13.32 -6.08 14.65
CA ILE A 167 13.01 -5.34 15.89
C ILE A 167 11.51 -5.09 16.01
N PHE A 168 10.86 -4.69 14.92
CA PHE A 168 9.41 -4.47 14.91
C PHE A 168 8.64 -5.76 15.18
N HIS A 169 8.99 -6.86 14.48
CA HIS A 169 8.36 -8.16 14.69
C HIS A 169 8.50 -8.65 16.12
N ASN A 170 9.70 -8.55 16.69
CA ASN A 170 9.96 -8.99 18.07
C ASN A 170 9.19 -8.17 19.12
N ARG A 171 8.88 -6.91 18.82
CA ARG A 171 8.08 -6.05 19.71
C ARG A 171 6.58 -6.22 19.51
N ALA A 172 6.13 -6.34 18.24
CA ALA A 172 4.72 -6.46 17.90
C ALA A 172 4.17 -7.87 18.18
N VAL A 173 5.01 -8.90 18.02
CA VAL A 173 4.64 -10.31 18.23
C VAL A 173 5.73 -11.00 19.05
N PRO A 174 5.84 -10.72 20.35
CA PRO A 174 6.95 -11.20 21.20
C PRO A 174 7.06 -12.74 21.26
N PHE A 175 6.05 -13.46 20.80
CA PHE A 175 6.03 -14.93 20.75
C PHE A 175 6.25 -15.50 19.34
N ALA A 176 6.43 -14.68 18.31
CA ALA A 176 6.58 -15.16 16.93
C ALA A 176 7.80 -16.09 16.77
N ALA A 177 8.90 -15.81 17.43
CA ALA A 177 10.09 -16.67 17.45
C ALA A 177 9.82 -18.03 18.09
N LYS A 178 9.02 -18.10 19.17
CA LYS A 178 8.60 -19.36 19.79
C LYS A 178 7.68 -20.16 18.88
N LEU A 179 6.76 -19.51 18.17
CA LEU A 179 5.86 -20.17 17.22
C LEU A 179 6.61 -20.71 15.98
N ALA A 180 7.61 -20.01 15.48
CA ALA A 180 8.46 -20.48 14.39
C ALA A 180 9.24 -21.74 14.80
N ASN A 181 9.81 -21.75 16.00
CA ASN A 181 10.52 -22.91 16.54
C ASN A 181 9.59 -24.12 16.80
N LEU A 182 8.35 -23.89 17.19
CA LEU A 182 7.34 -24.96 17.35
C LEU A 182 6.93 -25.59 16.02
N ARG A 183 6.92 -24.82 14.93
CA ARG A 183 6.59 -25.33 13.59
C ARG A 183 7.73 -26.09 12.91
N LEU A 184 8.96 -25.90 13.36
CA LEU A 184 10.15 -26.56 12.81
C LEU A 184 10.48 -27.88 13.51
N GLN A 185 9.77 -28.27 14.58
CA GLN A 185 9.89 -29.61 15.16
C GLN A 185 9.04 -30.58 14.33
N PRO A 186 9.65 -31.55 13.62
CA PRO A 186 8.89 -32.59 12.99
C PRO A 186 8.09 -33.35 14.11
N PRO A 187 6.90 -33.85 13.80
CA PRO A 187 6.16 -34.64 14.78
C PRO A 187 7.06 -35.77 15.27
N ALA A 188 7.16 -35.89 16.57
CA ALA A 188 7.95 -36.97 17.21
C ALA A 188 7.57 -38.30 16.55
N ALA A 189 8.52 -38.89 15.84
CA ALA A 189 8.37 -40.26 15.34
C ALA A 189 8.34 -41.21 16.53
N GLY A 190 7.14 -41.51 17.00
CA GLY A 190 7.04 -42.44 18.12
C GLY A 190 5.61 -42.61 18.59
N ALA A 191 5.08 -43.77 18.26
CA ALA A 191 3.97 -44.48 18.84
C ALA A 191 2.79 -44.81 17.91
N MET A 192 3.11 -45.40 16.78
CA MET A 192 2.14 -46.27 16.13
C MET A 192 2.34 -47.70 16.72
N MET A 193 1.97 -47.89 17.99
CA MET A 193 1.79 -49.23 18.53
C MET A 193 0.48 -49.81 18.01
N CYS A 194 0.63 -50.61 16.98
CA CYS A 194 -0.38 -51.52 16.48
C CYS A 194 -0.80 -52.47 17.63
N ARG A 195 -1.98 -52.29 18.22
CA ARG A 195 -2.65 -53.34 18.97
C ARG A 195 -3.49 -54.15 18.00
N ARG A 196 -2.93 -55.26 17.55
CA ARG A 196 -3.74 -56.39 17.06
C ARG A 196 -4.22 -57.16 18.30
N GLY A 197 -5.49 -57.43 18.35
CA GLY A 197 -6.18 -58.28 19.29
C GLY A 197 -7.63 -58.29 18.88
#